data_f219a367b91c2dd8fbbf47572611a6f9
#
_entry.id   f219a367b91c2dd8fbbf47572611a6f9
#
_cell.length_a   1.000
_cell.length_b   1.000
_cell.length_c   1.000
_cell.angle_alpha   90.00
_cell.angle_beta   90.00
_cell.angle_gamma   90.00
#
_symmetry.space_group_name_H-M   'P 1'
#
loop_
_entity.id
_entity.type
_entity.pdbx_description
1 polymer ?
#
loop_
_entity_poly.entity_id
_entity_poly.type
_entity_poly.pdbx_seq_one_letter_code
_entity_poly.pdbx_strand_id
1 'polypeptide(L)'
;MDQPTEREAAELALALVAVATASVDGGADAQAVSEEGLVELVEELGDVPLTERQAVVIETVGAASAALTAGLGAALASEHGRQTEEVLGLAARAVLDQTGEPGGQDRGDSDSAHRTDRSGTAGDSDLPDSTD
;
A
#
# COMPACT_ATOMS: atom_id res chain seq x y z
N MET A 1 -16.11 21.01 -10.66
CA MET A 1 -14.81 20.38 -10.33
C MET A 1 -15.08 18.93 -10.05
N ASP A 2 -14.61 18.08 -10.92
CA ASP A 2 -14.67 16.64 -10.68
C ASP A 2 -13.69 16.29 -9.58
N GLN A 3 -14.10 15.41 -8.67
CA GLN A 3 -13.21 14.92 -7.64
C GLN A 3 -12.18 13.98 -8.30
N PRO A 4 -10.92 14.00 -7.83
CA PRO A 4 -9.94 13.07 -8.35
C PRO A 4 -10.39 11.63 -8.12
N THR A 5 -10.13 10.79 -9.08
CA THR A 5 -10.39 9.35 -8.97
C THR A 5 -9.48 8.73 -7.91
N GLU A 6 -9.84 7.54 -7.41
CA GLU A 6 -8.99 6.81 -6.45
C GLU A 6 -7.58 6.56 -7.02
N ARG A 7 -7.48 6.34 -8.32
CA ARG A 7 -6.21 6.16 -9.01
C ARG A 7 -5.37 7.43 -9.00
N GLU A 8 -5.95 8.58 -9.33
CA GLU A 8 -5.28 9.89 -9.29
C GLU A 8 -4.84 10.24 -7.87
N ALA A 9 -5.69 9.98 -6.88
CA ALA A 9 -5.35 10.16 -5.47
C ALA A 9 -4.14 9.29 -5.05
N ALA A 10 -4.04 8.08 -5.56
CA ALA A 10 -2.91 7.22 -5.29
C ALA A 10 -1.62 7.65 -6.00
N GLU A 11 -1.72 8.14 -7.22
CA GLU A 11 -0.57 8.71 -7.93
C GLU A 11 0.00 9.89 -7.15
N LEU A 12 -0.85 10.78 -6.63
CA LEU A 12 -0.44 11.86 -5.73
C LEU A 12 0.19 11.36 -4.43
N ALA A 13 -0.40 10.34 -3.81
CA ALA A 13 0.14 9.76 -2.58
C ALA A 13 1.52 9.11 -2.81
N LEU A 14 1.70 8.43 -3.93
CA LEU A 14 3.00 7.86 -4.32
C LEU A 14 4.05 8.94 -4.61
N ALA A 15 3.65 10.04 -5.25
CA ALA A 15 4.54 11.18 -5.45
C ALA A 15 4.99 11.78 -4.11
N LEU A 16 4.10 11.93 -3.13
CA LEU A 16 4.44 12.39 -1.79
C LEU A 16 5.39 11.43 -1.05
N VAL A 17 5.18 10.12 -1.18
CA VAL A 17 6.08 9.12 -0.61
C VAL A 17 7.46 9.19 -1.29
N ALA A 18 7.51 9.45 -2.60
CA ALA A 18 8.78 9.65 -3.31
C ALA A 18 9.54 10.87 -2.80
N VAL A 19 8.86 11.99 -2.58
CA VAL A 19 9.48 13.20 -1.98
C VAL A 19 9.98 12.90 -0.57
N ALA A 20 9.21 12.18 0.24
CA ALA A 20 9.61 11.78 1.60
C ALA A 20 10.85 10.88 1.58
N THR A 21 10.90 9.91 0.68
CA THR A 21 12.06 9.01 0.52
C THR A 21 13.30 9.79 0.07
N ALA A 22 13.15 10.70 -0.89
CA ALA A 22 14.23 11.56 -1.35
C ALA A 22 14.77 12.46 -0.23
N SER A 23 13.91 12.92 0.68
CA SER A 23 14.29 13.71 1.85
C SER A 23 15.14 12.92 2.86
N VAL A 24 14.91 11.61 2.96
CA VAL A 24 15.66 10.73 3.87
C VAL A 24 16.99 10.32 3.27
N ASP A 25 16.99 9.90 2.00
CA ASP A 25 18.15 9.25 1.36
C ASP A 25 18.92 10.14 0.39
N GLY A 26 18.24 11.05 -0.28
CA GLY A 26 18.72 11.62 -1.53
C GLY A 26 19.43 12.98 -1.44
N GLY A 27 19.37 13.67 -0.32
CA GLY A 27 19.85 15.04 -0.23
C GLY A 27 19.01 16.06 -1.00
N ALA A 28 19.48 17.32 -1.03
CA ALA A 28 18.69 18.45 -1.55
C ALA A 28 18.33 18.35 -3.05
N ASP A 29 19.23 17.80 -3.86
CA ASP A 29 19.02 17.68 -5.31
C ASP A 29 17.92 16.66 -5.65
N ALA A 30 17.94 15.51 -5.00
CA ALA A 30 16.92 14.48 -5.19
C ALA A 30 15.53 14.93 -4.67
N GLN A 31 15.51 15.69 -3.60
CA GLN A 31 14.30 16.29 -3.08
C GLN A 31 13.71 17.31 -4.07
N ALA A 32 14.53 18.20 -4.61
CA ALA A 32 14.08 19.20 -5.60
C ALA A 32 13.49 18.57 -6.85
N VAL A 33 14.11 17.52 -7.39
CA VAL A 33 13.58 16.77 -8.54
C VAL A 33 12.25 16.11 -8.22
N SER A 34 12.11 15.57 -7.02
CA SER A 34 10.85 14.94 -6.60
C SER A 34 9.72 15.94 -6.37
N GLU A 35 10.03 17.13 -5.86
CA GLU A 35 9.07 18.23 -5.69
C GLU A 35 8.62 18.79 -7.06
N GLU A 36 9.52 18.94 -8.02
CA GLU A 36 9.18 19.30 -9.39
C GLU A 36 8.25 18.28 -10.04
N GLY A 37 8.53 17.00 -9.89
CA GLY A 37 7.67 15.92 -10.39
C GLY A 37 6.27 15.93 -9.75
N LEU A 38 6.14 16.34 -8.49
CA LEU A 38 4.85 16.52 -7.86
C LEU A 38 4.05 17.66 -8.49
N VAL A 39 4.70 18.78 -8.80
CA VAL A 39 4.05 19.93 -9.49
C VAL A 39 3.58 19.53 -10.88
N GLU A 40 4.42 18.86 -11.66
CA GLU A 40 4.06 18.35 -13.00
C GLU A 40 2.85 17.41 -12.93
N LEU A 41 2.82 16.50 -11.97
CA LEU A 41 1.71 15.59 -11.78
C LEU A 41 0.41 16.34 -11.47
N VAL A 42 0.46 17.36 -10.61
CA VAL A 42 -0.72 18.18 -10.29
C VAL A 42 -1.20 18.98 -11.50
N GLU A 43 -0.29 19.49 -12.33
CA GLU A 43 -0.64 20.16 -13.59
C GLU A 43 -1.32 19.20 -14.57
N GLU A 44 -0.81 17.98 -14.69
CA GLU A 44 -1.39 16.95 -15.56
C GLU A 44 -2.81 16.57 -15.12
N LEU A 45 -3.02 16.40 -13.80
CA LEU A 45 -4.32 16.06 -13.25
C LEU A 45 -5.33 17.21 -13.32
N GLY A 46 -4.85 18.43 -13.33
CA GLY A 46 -5.69 19.64 -13.30
C GLY A 46 -6.24 20.10 -14.65
N ASP A 47 -5.78 19.57 -15.78
CA ASP A 47 -6.11 19.99 -17.15
C ASP A 47 -5.85 21.49 -17.45
N VAL A 48 -5.34 22.23 -16.50
CA VAL A 48 -5.07 23.68 -16.62
C VAL A 48 -3.70 23.97 -16.04
N PRO A 49 -2.86 24.72 -16.75
CA PRO A 49 -1.56 25.14 -16.23
C PRO A 49 -1.70 25.88 -14.90
N LEU A 50 -0.87 25.54 -13.93
CA LEU A 50 -0.83 26.20 -12.65
C LEU A 50 -0.26 27.62 -12.79
N THR A 51 -0.82 28.55 -12.03
CA THR A 51 -0.17 29.85 -11.83
C THR A 51 1.09 29.66 -10.97
N GLU A 52 2.07 30.55 -11.11
CA GLU A 52 3.31 30.54 -10.32
C GLU A 52 3.01 30.46 -8.81
N ARG A 53 2.00 31.19 -8.33
CA ARG A 53 1.59 31.13 -6.93
C ARG A 53 1.01 29.77 -6.53
N GLN A 54 0.25 29.15 -7.40
CA GLN A 54 -0.30 27.81 -7.15
C GLN A 54 0.80 26.76 -7.12
N ALA A 55 1.77 26.83 -8.02
CA ALA A 55 2.94 25.95 -8.00
C ALA A 55 3.70 26.07 -6.68
N VAL A 56 4.02 27.27 -6.22
CA VAL A 56 4.69 27.51 -4.94
C VAL A 56 3.89 26.95 -3.74
N VAL A 57 2.57 27.08 -3.77
CA VAL A 57 1.72 26.51 -2.71
C VAL A 57 1.80 24.99 -2.72
N ILE A 58 1.76 24.36 -3.90
CA ILE A 58 1.86 22.90 -4.06
C ILE A 58 3.22 22.38 -3.59
N GLU A 59 4.31 23.03 -4.00
CA GLU A 59 5.66 22.71 -3.52
C GLU A 59 5.74 22.78 -1.99
N THR A 60 5.21 23.85 -1.40
CA THR A 60 5.22 24.04 0.05
C THR A 60 4.42 22.97 0.77
N VAL A 61 3.21 22.66 0.28
CA VAL A 61 2.36 21.61 0.85
C VAL A 61 3.00 20.23 0.65
N GLY A 62 3.58 19.98 -0.53
CA GLY A 62 4.31 18.76 -0.83
C GLY A 62 5.47 18.55 0.11
N ALA A 63 6.32 19.55 0.29
CA ALA A 63 7.47 19.50 1.20
C ALA A 63 7.04 19.28 2.66
N ALA A 64 6.01 19.98 3.13
CA ALA A 64 5.46 19.79 4.47
C ALA A 64 4.89 18.39 4.69
N SER A 65 4.14 17.89 3.71
CA SER A 65 3.56 16.53 3.74
C SER A 65 4.63 15.45 3.71
N ALA A 66 5.66 15.65 2.90
CA ALA A 66 6.81 14.75 2.83
C ALA A 66 7.60 14.73 4.14
N ALA A 67 7.82 15.88 4.77
CA ALA A 67 8.48 15.97 6.07
C ALA A 67 7.69 15.24 7.18
N LEU A 68 6.37 15.39 7.19
CA LEU A 68 5.49 14.63 8.10
C LEU A 68 5.56 13.13 7.84
N THR A 69 5.51 12.73 6.59
CA THR A 69 5.58 11.31 6.18
C THR A 69 6.93 10.71 6.57
N ALA A 70 8.02 11.39 6.32
CA ALA A 70 9.36 10.97 6.70
C ALA A 70 9.51 10.88 8.24
N GLY A 71 8.98 11.86 8.97
CA GLY A 71 9.00 11.88 10.43
C GLY A 71 8.20 10.73 11.04
N LEU A 72 7.01 10.47 10.54
CA LEU A 72 6.18 9.32 10.96
C LEU A 72 6.84 7.99 10.60
N GLY A 73 7.41 7.90 9.38
CA GLY A 73 8.17 6.73 8.94
C GLY A 73 9.36 6.44 9.84
N ALA A 74 10.13 7.48 10.23
CA ALA A 74 11.26 7.34 11.13
C ALA A 74 10.85 6.91 12.55
N ALA A 75 9.76 7.49 13.08
CA ALA A 75 9.22 7.09 14.39
C ALA A 75 8.78 5.63 14.40
N LEU A 76 8.06 5.19 13.37
CA LEU A 76 7.58 3.83 13.21
C LEU A 76 8.73 2.84 13.00
N ALA A 77 9.73 3.23 12.20
CA ALA A 77 10.93 2.44 11.98
C ALA A 77 11.70 2.21 13.28
N SER A 78 11.87 3.26 14.09
CA SER A 78 12.50 3.18 15.40
C SER A 78 11.77 2.25 16.36
N GLU A 79 10.45 2.32 16.39
CA GLU A 79 9.61 1.48 17.26
C GLU A 79 9.70 0.00 16.89
N HIS A 80 9.82 -0.31 15.58
CA HIS A 80 9.87 -1.67 15.08
C HIS A 80 11.29 -2.19 14.79
N GLY A 81 12.32 -1.40 15.05
CA GLY A 81 13.71 -1.77 14.77
C GLY A 81 14.00 -1.94 13.27
N ARG A 82 13.35 -1.15 12.42
CA ARG A 82 13.49 -1.17 10.95
C ARG A 82 14.18 0.10 10.45
N GLN A 83 14.54 0.09 9.16
CA GLN A 83 15.01 1.28 8.47
C GLN A 83 13.83 2.12 8.00
N THR A 84 14.00 3.45 7.97
CA THR A 84 12.94 4.39 7.55
C THR A 84 12.51 4.13 6.10
N GLU A 85 13.46 3.86 5.21
CA GLU A 85 13.23 3.55 3.79
C GLU A 85 12.37 2.28 3.63
N GLU A 86 12.59 1.30 4.46
CA GLU A 86 11.82 0.06 4.47
C GLU A 86 10.35 0.32 4.83
N VAL A 87 10.11 1.19 5.83
CA VAL A 87 8.77 1.59 6.24
C VAL A 87 8.08 2.41 5.15
N LEU A 88 8.78 3.35 4.53
CA LEU A 88 8.25 4.14 3.41
C LEU A 88 7.95 3.26 2.20
N GLY A 89 8.79 2.28 1.91
CA GLY A 89 8.53 1.28 0.85
C GLY A 89 7.30 0.43 1.11
N LEU A 90 7.03 0.05 2.36
CA LEU A 90 5.80 -0.65 2.73
C LEU A 90 4.57 0.26 2.60
N ALA A 91 4.68 1.53 2.94
CA ALA A 91 3.60 2.51 2.75
C ALA A 91 3.26 2.70 1.27
N ALA A 92 4.28 2.83 0.40
CA ALA A 92 4.09 2.92 -1.05
C ALA A 92 3.39 1.67 -1.60
N ARG A 93 3.79 0.48 -1.15
CA ARG A 93 3.16 -0.77 -1.56
C ARG A 93 1.70 -0.86 -1.10
N ALA A 94 1.39 -0.43 0.13
CA ALA A 94 0.03 -0.38 0.63
C ALA A 94 -0.86 0.56 -0.20
N VAL A 95 -0.35 1.70 -0.65
CA VAL A 95 -1.06 2.60 -1.56
C VAL A 95 -1.35 1.92 -2.90
N LEU A 96 -0.36 1.24 -3.47
CA LEU A 96 -0.54 0.48 -4.72
C LEU A 96 -1.55 -0.65 -4.59
N ASP A 97 -1.54 -1.36 -3.47
CA ASP A 97 -2.50 -2.45 -3.20
C ASP A 97 -3.94 -1.94 -3.05
N GLN A 98 -4.12 -0.72 -2.52
CA GLN A 98 -5.44 -0.08 -2.43
C GLN A 98 -5.99 0.35 -3.79
N THR A 99 -5.11 0.65 -4.75
CA THR A 99 -5.48 1.08 -6.10
C THR A 99 -5.38 -0.01 -7.14
N GLY A 100 -4.69 -1.11 -6.81
CA GLY A 100 -4.77 -2.35 -7.56
C GLY A 100 -6.21 -2.80 -7.58
N GLU A 101 -6.81 -2.87 -8.76
CA GLU A 101 -8.18 -3.29 -8.99
C GLU A 101 -8.59 -4.43 -8.06
N PRO A 102 -9.84 -4.44 -7.57
CA PRO A 102 -10.46 -5.66 -7.07
C PRO A 102 -10.77 -6.60 -8.27
N GLY A 103 -9.79 -6.72 -9.17
CA GLY A 103 -9.79 -7.59 -10.33
C GLY A 103 -9.21 -8.93 -9.93
N GLY A 104 -10.07 -9.84 -9.52
CA GLY A 104 -9.71 -11.23 -9.48
C GLY A 104 -9.23 -11.74 -8.12
N GLN A 105 -9.86 -11.41 -7.03
CA GLN A 105 -10.17 -12.46 -6.11
C GLN A 105 -11.27 -13.28 -6.77
N ASP A 106 -10.84 -14.01 -7.79
CA ASP A 106 -11.44 -15.28 -8.11
C ASP A 106 -11.35 -16.07 -6.79
N ARG A 107 -12.34 -15.84 -5.95
CA ARG A 107 -12.70 -16.81 -4.95
C ARG A 107 -13.12 -17.98 -5.80
N GLY A 108 -12.10 -18.75 -6.17
CA GLY A 108 -12.31 -20.12 -6.57
C GLY A 108 -13.21 -20.66 -5.47
N ASP A 109 -14.46 -20.71 -5.77
CA ASP A 109 -15.44 -21.53 -5.16
C ASP A 109 -14.83 -22.95 -5.26
N SER A 110 -13.90 -23.20 -4.37
CA SER A 110 -13.52 -24.54 -4.00
C SER A 110 -14.68 -25.04 -3.16
N ASP A 111 -15.80 -25.17 -3.84
CA ASP A 111 -16.83 -26.12 -3.51
C ASP A 111 -16.19 -27.50 -3.65
N SER A 112 -15.20 -27.73 -2.83
CA SER A 112 -14.79 -29.06 -2.44
C SER A 112 -15.89 -29.55 -1.53
N ALA A 113 -16.96 -29.94 -2.18
CA ALA A 113 -17.87 -30.91 -1.63
C ALA A 113 -17.01 -32.13 -1.27
N HIS A 114 -16.39 -32.03 -0.11
CA HIS A 114 -15.82 -33.20 0.56
C HIS A 114 -17.03 -33.99 1.09
N ARG A 115 -17.70 -34.60 0.16
CA ARG A 115 -18.62 -35.69 0.44
C ARG A 115 -17.76 -36.83 0.93
N THR A 116 -17.39 -36.75 2.20
CA THR A 116 -16.98 -37.94 2.95
C THR A 116 -18.20 -38.81 3.10
N ASP A 117 -18.37 -39.65 2.11
CA ASP A 117 -19.17 -40.85 2.23
C ASP A 117 -18.48 -41.70 3.29
N ARG A 118 -18.91 -41.51 4.52
CA ARG A 118 -18.56 -42.35 5.63
C ARG A 118 -19.56 -43.49 5.65
N SER A 119 -19.40 -44.39 4.69
CA SER A 119 -19.97 -45.72 4.79
C SER A 119 -19.39 -46.39 6.02
N GLY A 120 -20.20 -46.41 7.05
CA GLY A 120 -19.90 -47.12 8.23
C GLY A 120 -19.75 -48.60 7.92
N THR A 121 -18.56 -49.10 8.15
CA THR A 121 -18.40 -50.51 8.36
C THR A 121 -18.35 -50.71 9.88
N ALA A 122 -19.47 -51.11 10.42
CA ALA A 122 -19.53 -51.66 11.76
C ALA A 122 -18.64 -52.91 11.77
N GLY A 123 -17.45 -52.78 12.31
CA GLY A 123 -16.60 -53.90 12.66
C GLY A 123 -17.15 -54.51 13.94
N ASP A 124 -17.81 -55.60 13.76
CA ASP A 124 -18.14 -56.56 14.83
C ASP A 124 -16.83 -56.98 15.49
N SER A 125 -16.60 -56.48 16.66
CA SER A 125 -15.48 -56.92 17.48
C SER A 125 -15.96 -58.03 18.39
N ASP A 126 -15.85 -59.20 17.85
CA ASP A 126 -15.96 -60.44 18.61
C ASP A 126 -14.84 -60.45 19.67
N LEU A 127 -15.20 -60.35 20.93
CA LEU A 127 -14.32 -60.47 22.06
C LEU A 127 -14.22 -61.95 22.42
N PRO A 128 -13.05 -62.54 22.35
CA PRO A 128 -12.89 -63.86 22.89
C PRO A 128 -12.95 -63.81 24.44
N ASP A 129 -13.91 -64.49 24.93
CA ASP A 129 -14.06 -64.83 26.31
C ASP A 129 -12.84 -65.64 26.77
N SER A 130 -12.00 -65.07 27.61
CA SER A 130 -10.93 -65.77 28.28
C SER A 130 -11.39 -66.08 29.67
N THR A 131 -12.03 -67.20 29.78
CA THR A 131 -12.18 -67.91 31.05
C THR A 131 -10.91 -68.69 31.34
N ASP A 132 -10.14 -68.19 32.28
CA ASP A 132 -9.59 -69.04 33.33
C ASP A 132 -8.89 -68.21 34.37
#